data_e29418af3eed2d5774c0f606b7d5389c
#
_entry.id   e29418af3eed2d5774c0f606b7d5389c
#
_cell.length_a   1.000
_cell.length_b   1.000
_cell.length_c   1.000
_cell.angle_alpha   90.00
_cell.angle_beta   90.00
_cell.angle_gamma   90.00
#
_symmetry.space_group_name_H-M   'P 1'
#
loop_
_entity.id
_entity.type
_entity.pdbx_description
1 polymer ?
#
loop_
_entity_poly.entity_id
_entity_poly.type
_entity_poly.pdbx_seq_one_letter_code
_entity_poly.pdbx_strand_id
1 'polypeptide(L)'
;MKSTLFLAYRAGDILPSGRLYLDVLTQKSPRKFFRRDLMMSTTESGPEDAITTEEITGTAPAPRPGLAGVSRETKRDAFAELMAPKPRKPQEPPTLASTRGALTGGFKARNGLGAYTADPASFPTNRVIYYNESFVVINDLYPKSTVHTLLLPRSPQRRLHPFDAFDDVEFLAEVREETARLKRLIAKELQRRCGRFSAQDKLRESILNGEVEWEDGTPLPVGRDWEKELLVGVHAHPSMNDLHVHVLSRDMVSEYMRGRKHYQSFNTPFLIDIADFPLAADDPRRKPGHSGFFERDLQCWRCGKNFGNQFKKLKVHLSEEFEEWKKE
;
A
#
# COMPACT_ATOMS: atom_id res chain seq x y z
N MET A 1 0.90 -23.52 -59.21
CA MET A 1 -0.42 -23.32 -58.58
C MET A 1 -0.17 -22.86 -57.16
N LYS A 2 -0.31 -21.57 -56.91
CA LYS A 2 -0.10 -20.93 -55.59
C LYS A 2 -1.47 -20.58 -55.01
N SER A 3 -1.86 -21.18 -53.91
CA SER A 3 -3.08 -20.83 -53.20
C SER A 3 -2.71 -19.93 -52.02
N THR A 4 -3.10 -18.68 -52.12
CA THR A 4 -2.99 -17.65 -51.10
C THR A 4 -4.26 -17.71 -50.22
N LEU A 5 -4.14 -18.03 -48.96
CA LEU A 5 -5.23 -17.95 -48.00
C LEU A 5 -5.22 -16.55 -47.39
N PHE A 6 -6.22 -15.74 -47.67
CA PHE A 6 -6.54 -14.51 -47.00
C PHE A 6 -7.34 -14.83 -45.73
N LEU A 7 -6.79 -14.53 -44.56
CA LEU A 7 -7.57 -14.47 -43.31
C LEU A 7 -8.02 -13.01 -43.09
N ALA A 8 -9.31 -12.79 -43.32
CA ALA A 8 -9.96 -11.54 -43.00
C ALA A 8 -10.22 -11.48 -41.47
N TYR A 9 -9.58 -10.55 -40.76
CA TYR A 9 -9.95 -10.19 -39.42
C TYR A 9 -11.16 -9.25 -39.47
N ARG A 10 -12.30 -9.74 -39.01
CA ARG A 10 -13.49 -8.91 -38.77
C ARG A 10 -13.29 -8.11 -37.50
N ALA A 11 -13.24 -6.79 -37.64
CA ALA A 11 -13.43 -5.84 -36.54
C ALA A 11 -14.93 -5.87 -36.11
N GLY A 12 -15.19 -5.96 -34.85
CA GLY A 12 -16.52 -5.76 -34.28
C GLY A 12 -16.76 -6.65 -33.08
N ASP A 13 -16.52 -6.06 -31.89
CA ASP A 13 -17.50 -6.03 -30.80
C ASP A 13 -16.91 -5.19 -29.67
N ILE A 14 -17.28 -3.90 -29.70
CA ILE A 14 -17.08 -2.99 -28.58
C ILE A 14 -18.25 -3.21 -27.65
N LEU A 15 -18.02 -3.85 -26.51
CA LEU A 15 -18.98 -3.87 -25.41
C LEU A 15 -18.99 -2.51 -24.69
N PRO A 16 -20.18 -1.92 -24.44
CA PRO A 16 -20.29 -0.63 -23.77
C PRO A 16 -20.36 -0.85 -22.26
N SER A 17 -19.30 -0.59 -21.54
CA SER A 17 -19.30 -0.17 -20.13
C SER A 17 -17.90 -0.26 -19.50
N GLY A 18 -16.95 0.43 -20.07
CA GLY A 18 -15.64 0.65 -19.45
C GLY A 18 -15.22 2.10 -19.67
N ARG A 19 -15.82 3.05 -18.95
CA ARG A 19 -15.29 4.41 -18.91
C ARG A 19 -13.98 4.40 -18.16
N LEU A 20 -12.87 4.41 -18.90
CA LEU A 20 -11.57 4.82 -18.41
C LEU A 20 -11.63 6.32 -18.13
N TYR A 21 -11.83 6.71 -16.88
CA TYR A 21 -11.66 8.09 -16.45
C TYR A 21 -10.17 8.36 -16.27
N LEU A 22 -9.54 8.85 -17.35
CA LEU A 22 -8.15 9.33 -17.35
C LEU A 22 -8.03 10.81 -16.95
N ASP A 23 -9.14 11.51 -16.67
CA ASP A 23 -9.18 12.97 -16.58
C ASP A 23 -9.03 13.59 -15.18
N VAL A 24 -8.70 12.83 -14.12
CA VAL A 24 -8.69 13.38 -12.75
C VAL A 24 -7.30 13.84 -12.26
N LEU A 25 -6.26 13.82 -13.10
CA LEU A 25 -4.90 14.14 -12.63
C LEU A 25 -4.36 15.52 -13.05
N THR A 26 -5.20 16.43 -13.54
CA THR A 26 -4.76 17.81 -13.88
C THR A 26 -5.31 18.84 -12.89
N GLN A 27 -5.09 18.73 -11.61
CA GLN A 27 -5.22 19.87 -10.70
C GLN A 27 -3.84 20.39 -10.30
N LYS A 28 -3.44 21.51 -10.92
CA LYS A 28 -2.32 22.34 -10.47
C LYS A 28 -2.68 22.94 -9.11
N SER A 29 -1.97 22.53 -8.08
CA SER A 29 -2.02 23.17 -6.76
C SER A 29 -1.07 24.38 -6.73
N PRO A 30 -1.51 25.57 -6.29
CA PRO A 30 -0.63 26.71 -6.13
C PRO A 30 0.23 26.58 -4.87
N ARG A 31 1.52 26.75 -5.03
CA ARG A 31 2.51 26.82 -3.95
C ARG A 31 2.23 28.04 -3.08
N LYS A 32 1.92 27.80 -1.78
CA LYS A 32 2.15 28.80 -0.74
C LYS A 32 3.19 28.24 0.23
N PHE A 33 4.35 28.88 0.22
CA PHE A 33 5.36 28.75 1.26
C PHE A 33 4.79 29.33 2.56
N PHE A 34 4.67 28.52 3.60
CA PHE A 34 4.59 28.97 4.98
C PHE A 34 5.68 28.28 5.79
N ARG A 35 6.65 29.09 6.16
CA ARG A 35 7.59 28.79 7.25
C ARG A 35 6.78 28.83 8.55
N ARG A 36 6.77 27.77 9.31
CA ARG A 36 6.31 27.81 10.69
C ARG A 36 7.14 26.89 11.56
N ASP A 37 7.55 27.48 12.67
CA ASP A 37 8.49 26.99 13.64
C ASP A 37 8.14 25.65 14.25
N LEU A 38 9.21 24.89 14.54
CA LEU A 38 9.22 23.65 15.32
C LEU A 38 8.75 23.95 16.75
N MET A 39 7.56 23.49 17.12
CA MET A 39 7.27 23.08 18.48
C MET A 39 6.98 21.60 18.49
N MET A 40 7.86 20.86 19.18
CA MET A 40 7.70 19.44 19.46
C MET A 40 6.44 19.23 20.31
N SER A 41 5.43 18.62 19.71
CA SER A 41 4.38 17.95 20.45
C SER A 41 4.55 16.45 20.19
N THR A 42 5.07 15.75 21.19
CA THR A 42 5.06 14.29 21.23
C THR A 42 3.62 13.85 21.52
N THR A 43 2.83 13.67 20.48
CA THR A 43 1.63 12.86 20.57
C THR A 43 2.01 11.43 20.20
N GLU A 44 2.03 10.56 21.19
CA GLU A 44 2.05 9.11 20.97
C GLU A 44 0.87 8.76 20.06
N SER A 45 1.18 8.46 18.80
CA SER A 45 0.21 7.85 17.88
C SER A 45 -0.04 6.42 18.33
N GLY A 46 -1.29 6.08 18.57
CA GLY A 46 -1.72 4.76 18.99
C GLY A 46 -1.26 3.65 18.03
N PRO A 47 -1.33 2.39 18.48
CA PRO A 47 -0.69 1.24 17.85
C PRO A 47 -1.41 0.71 16.59
N GLU A 48 -2.30 1.47 15.96
CA GLU A 48 -3.23 0.94 14.94
C GLU A 48 -2.61 0.53 13.60
N ASP A 49 -1.36 0.95 13.31
CA ASP A 49 -0.71 0.71 12.01
C ASP A 49 0.62 -0.09 12.10
N ALA A 50 1.01 -0.54 13.28
CA ALA A 50 2.24 -1.31 13.45
C ALA A 50 1.91 -2.80 13.63
N ILE A 51 2.49 -3.63 12.78
CA ILE A 51 2.47 -5.09 12.98
C ILE A 51 3.13 -5.39 14.32
N THR A 52 2.37 -5.94 15.28
CA THR A 52 2.88 -6.27 16.62
C THR A 52 3.54 -7.65 16.65
N THR A 53 4.36 -7.92 17.66
CA THR A 53 5.00 -9.23 17.84
C THR A 53 3.94 -10.32 18.04
N GLU A 54 2.85 -10.01 18.72
CA GLU A 54 1.72 -10.89 18.97
C GLU A 54 0.96 -11.24 17.69
N GLU A 55 0.86 -10.27 16.75
CA GLU A 55 0.28 -10.49 15.42
C GLU A 55 1.15 -11.40 14.55
N ILE A 56 2.47 -11.27 14.66
CA ILE A 56 3.43 -12.10 13.92
C ILE A 56 3.44 -13.54 14.42
N THR A 57 3.29 -13.74 15.75
CA THR A 57 3.37 -15.06 16.39
C THR A 57 2.03 -15.77 16.50
N GLY A 58 0.91 -15.06 16.25
CA GLY A 58 -0.44 -15.59 16.44
C GLY A 58 -0.82 -15.84 17.92
N THR A 59 -0.06 -15.28 18.87
CA THR A 59 -0.25 -15.46 20.31
C THR A 59 -0.95 -14.28 20.98
N ALA A 60 -1.92 -13.65 20.31
CA ALA A 60 -2.74 -12.62 20.94
C ALA A 60 -3.55 -13.22 22.11
N PRO A 61 -3.38 -12.77 23.37
CA PRO A 61 -4.11 -13.33 24.50
C PRO A 61 -5.60 -13.00 24.39
N ALA A 62 -6.45 -13.99 24.68
CA ALA A 62 -7.89 -13.80 24.80
C ALA A 62 -8.21 -12.75 25.89
N PRO A 63 -9.24 -11.92 25.72
CA PRO A 63 -9.63 -10.92 26.71
C PRO A 63 -10.02 -11.60 28.03
N ARG A 64 -9.35 -11.23 29.12
CA ARG A 64 -9.70 -11.69 30.47
C ARG A 64 -10.97 -11.02 30.96
N PRO A 65 -11.91 -11.74 31.59
CA PRO A 65 -13.06 -11.12 32.22
C PRO A 65 -12.64 -10.32 33.46
N GLY A 66 -13.18 -9.11 33.58
CA GLY A 66 -12.87 -8.20 34.68
C GLY A 66 -13.34 -8.73 36.03
N LEU A 67 -12.47 -8.67 37.01
CA LEU A 67 -12.80 -8.79 38.42
C LEU A 67 -13.01 -7.40 39.02
N ALA A 68 -14.23 -7.14 39.46
CA ALA A 68 -14.56 -6.02 40.31
C ALA A 68 -13.97 -6.25 41.71
N GLY A 69 -13.44 -5.22 42.33
CA GLY A 69 -13.14 -5.32 43.72
C GLY A 69 -12.32 -4.24 44.37
N VAL A 70 -12.97 -3.48 45.21
CA VAL A 70 -12.52 -2.91 46.51
C VAL A 70 -11.75 -1.60 46.45
N SER A 71 -12.49 -0.58 46.84
CA SER A 71 -12.00 0.76 47.25
C SER A 71 -11.02 0.72 48.43
N ARG A 72 -9.89 1.42 48.29
CA ARG A 72 -9.06 1.87 49.39
C ARG A 72 -8.71 3.32 49.17
N GLU A 73 -9.16 4.18 50.11
CA GLU A 73 -8.81 5.61 50.14
C GLU A 73 -7.30 5.77 50.28
N THR A 74 -6.69 6.43 49.32
CA THR A 74 -5.30 6.90 49.43
C THR A 74 -5.23 8.40 49.18
N LYS A 75 -4.40 9.04 49.98
CA LYS A 75 -4.12 10.47 50.02
C LYS A 75 -3.87 11.04 48.61
N ARG A 76 -4.49 12.16 48.31
CA ARG A 76 -4.37 12.86 47.01
C ARG A 76 -2.92 13.30 46.78
N ASP A 77 -2.37 12.81 45.69
CA ASP A 77 -1.07 13.20 45.18
C ASP A 77 -1.27 14.28 44.12
N ALA A 78 -0.72 15.47 44.33
CA ALA A 78 -0.85 16.61 43.42
C ALA A 78 -0.30 16.35 42.03
N PHE A 79 0.64 15.42 41.89
CA PHE A 79 1.18 15.00 40.59
C PHE A 79 0.20 14.11 39.79
N ALA A 80 -0.52 13.25 40.49
CA ALA A 80 -1.56 12.42 39.89
C ALA A 80 -2.77 13.26 39.41
N GLU A 81 -3.07 14.36 40.06
CA GLU A 81 -4.14 15.30 39.70
C GLU A 81 -3.78 16.13 38.44
N LEU A 82 -2.49 16.46 38.27
CA LEU A 82 -1.98 17.17 37.09
C LEU A 82 -1.98 16.28 35.81
N MET A 83 -1.80 14.98 35.99
CA MET A 83 -1.76 13.97 34.88
C MET A 83 -3.11 13.29 34.62
N ALA A 84 -4.16 13.62 35.38
CA ALA A 84 -5.48 13.06 35.19
C ALA A 84 -6.14 13.60 33.91
N PRO A 85 -6.80 12.74 33.11
CA PRO A 85 -7.56 13.17 31.93
C PRO A 85 -8.66 14.16 32.35
N LYS A 86 -8.76 15.30 31.65
CA LYS A 86 -9.82 16.30 31.90
C LYS A 86 -11.21 15.68 31.84
N PRO A 87 -12.13 15.95 32.76
CA PRO A 87 -13.49 15.45 32.73
C PRO A 87 -14.20 15.89 31.46
N ARG A 88 -14.82 14.94 30.77
CA ARG A 88 -15.62 15.20 29.56
C ARG A 88 -16.86 16.02 29.94
N LYS A 89 -17.11 17.09 29.17
CA LYS A 89 -18.36 17.86 29.26
C LYS A 89 -19.57 16.94 28.99
N PRO A 90 -20.72 17.13 29.63
CA PRO A 90 -21.93 16.38 29.34
C PRO A 90 -22.32 16.56 27.87
N GLN A 91 -22.55 15.45 27.17
CA GLN A 91 -23.06 15.43 25.78
C GLN A 91 -24.58 15.59 25.81
N GLU A 92 -25.07 16.54 25.03
CA GLU A 92 -26.51 16.63 24.69
C GLU A 92 -26.94 15.42 23.87
N PRO A 93 -28.23 14.99 23.92
CA PRO A 93 -28.69 13.81 23.21
C PRO A 93 -28.62 14.02 21.70
N PRO A 94 -28.29 12.95 20.90
CA PRO A 94 -28.04 13.07 19.48
C PRO A 94 -29.32 13.31 18.69
N THR A 95 -29.36 14.40 17.95
CA THR A 95 -30.31 14.60 16.84
C THR A 95 -29.95 13.68 15.67
N LEU A 96 -30.97 13.03 15.11
CA LEU A 96 -30.92 12.14 13.96
C LEU A 96 -30.41 12.86 12.71
N ALA A 97 -29.12 12.88 12.47
CA ALA A 97 -28.50 13.09 11.15
C ALA A 97 -26.96 13.00 11.25
N SER A 98 -26.40 11.83 11.35
CA SER A 98 -25.03 11.51 10.88
C SER A 98 -24.72 10.03 11.09
N THR A 99 -25.14 9.18 10.19
CA THR A 99 -24.60 7.81 10.07
C THR A 99 -23.22 7.85 9.41
N ARG A 100 -22.28 8.54 10.03
CA ARG A 100 -20.85 8.26 9.85
C ARG A 100 -20.40 7.54 11.11
N GLY A 101 -20.62 6.22 11.13
CA GLY A 101 -20.21 5.37 12.23
C GLY A 101 -18.70 5.46 12.44
N ALA A 102 -18.30 6.06 13.55
CA ALA A 102 -16.96 5.95 14.07
C ALA A 102 -16.65 4.46 14.29
N LEU A 103 -15.75 3.92 13.49
CA LEU A 103 -15.22 2.56 13.64
C LEU A 103 -14.32 2.52 14.88
N THR A 104 -14.92 2.31 16.03
CA THR A 104 -14.21 2.08 17.29
C THR A 104 -14.00 0.59 17.52
N GLY A 105 -12.74 0.15 17.54
CA GLY A 105 -12.32 -1.19 17.95
C GLY A 105 -11.45 -1.89 16.91
N GLY A 106 -10.24 -2.32 17.30
CA GLY A 106 -9.23 -2.95 16.44
C GLY A 106 -9.75 -4.11 15.60
N PHE A 107 -10.78 -4.85 16.05
CA PHE A 107 -11.42 -5.92 15.29
C PHE A 107 -12.20 -5.42 14.05
N LYS A 108 -12.77 -4.21 14.10
CA LYS A 108 -13.48 -3.60 12.97
C LYS A 108 -12.52 -2.99 11.96
N ALA A 109 -11.37 -2.49 12.40
CA ALA A 109 -10.32 -1.92 11.53
C ALA A 109 -9.72 -2.99 10.59
N ARG A 110 -9.49 -4.22 11.08
CA ARG A 110 -8.95 -5.32 10.26
C ARG A 110 -9.86 -5.77 9.11
N ASN A 111 -11.15 -5.46 9.14
CA ASN A 111 -12.12 -5.74 8.07
C ASN A 111 -12.36 -4.55 7.13
N GLY A 112 -11.58 -3.48 7.25
CA GLY A 112 -11.80 -2.24 6.49
C GLY A 112 -11.71 -2.40 4.98
N LEU A 113 -10.94 -3.36 4.48
CA LEU A 113 -10.83 -3.63 3.04
C LEU A 113 -12.10 -4.25 2.45
N GLY A 114 -12.88 -4.97 3.25
CA GLY A 114 -14.13 -5.61 2.81
C GLY A 114 -15.18 -4.63 2.29
N ALA A 115 -15.16 -3.38 2.73
CA ALA A 115 -16.08 -2.35 2.23
C ALA A 115 -15.85 -2.05 0.74
N TYR A 116 -14.57 -2.00 0.31
CA TYR A 116 -14.21 -1.75 -1.09
C TYR A 116 -14.62 -2.90 -2.01
N THR A 117 -14.51 -4.15 -1.53
CA THR A 117 -14.90 -5.32 -2.33
C THR A 117 -16.41 -5.50 -2.42
N ALA A 118 -17.16 -5.06 -1.40
CA ALA A 118 -18.62 -5.15 -1.37
C ALA A 118 -19.28 -4.13 -2.32
N ASP A 119 -18.91 -2.86 -2.21
CA ASP A 119 -19.48 -1.78 -3.02
C ASP A 119 -18.39 -0.77 -3.44
N PRO A 120 -17.58 -1.11 -4.46
CA PRO A 120 -16.50 -0.23 -4.92
C PRO A 120 -17.01 1.08 -5.52
N ALA A 121 -18.25 1.11 -6.05
CA ALA A 121 -18.81 2.29 -6.69
C ALA A 121 -19.15 3.41 -5.68
N SER A 122 -19.35 3.09 -4.40
CA SER A 122 -19.62 4.07 -3.35
C SER A 122 -18.41 4.91 -2.94
N PHE A 123 -17.23 4.53 -3.41
CA PHE A 123 -15.98 5.23 -3.06
C PHE A 123 -15.54 6.20 -4.16
N PRO A 124 -14.87 7.32 -3.80
CA PRO A 124 -14.42 8.29 -4.78
C PRO A 124 -13.27 7.73 -5.64
N THR A 125 -13.10 8.27 -6.86
CA THR A 125 -12.11 7.84 -7.85
C THR A 125 -10.65 8.00 -7.41
N ASN A 126 -10.37 8.89 -6.48
CA ASN A 126 -9.05 9.02 -5.88
C ASN A 126 -8.73 7.87 -4.89
N ARG A 127 -9.73 7.06 -4.55
CA ARG A 127 -9.59 5.91 -3.66
C ARG A 127 -9.64 4.60 -4.41
N VAL A 128 -10.70 4.36 -5.18
CA VAL A 128 -10.84 3.19 -6.06
C VAL A 128 -10.36 3.59 -7.45
N ILE A 129 -9.29 2.94 -7.92
CA ILE A 129 -8.67 3.21 -9.23
C ILE A 129 -9.53 2.60 -10.34
N TYR A 130 -9.84 1.32 -10.19
CA TYR A 130 -10.78 0.59 -11.05
C TYR A 130 -11.29 -0.66 -10.33
N TYR A 131 -12.33 -1.26 -10.88
CA TYR A 131 -12.84 -2.55 -10.43
C TYR A 131 -13.50 -3.31 -11.59
N ASN A 132 -13.58 -4.61 -11.43
CA ASN A 132 -14.33 -5.53 -12.30
C ASN A 132 -15.14 -6.53 -11.42
N GLU A 133 -15.64 -7.60 -12.01
CA GLU A 133 -16.41 -8.61 -11.28
C GLU A 133 -15.56 -9.36 -10.25
N SER A 134 -14.28 -9.61 -10.56
CA SER A 134 -13.37 -10.43 -9.76
C SER A 134 -12.48 -9.61 -8.81
N PHE A 135 -12.19 -8.33 -9.12
CA PHE A 135 -11.18 -7.54 -8.41
C PHE A 135 -11.58 -6.09 -8.19
N VAL A 136 -11.01 -5.50 -7.14
CA VAL A 136 -11.00 -4.05 -6.91
C VAL A 136 -9.58 -3.59 -6.69
N VAL A 137 -9.18 -2.50 -7.32
CA VAL A 137 -7.89 -1.86 -7.12
C VAL A 137 -8.08 -0.52 -6.45
N ILE A 138 -7.35 -0.32 -5.35
CA ILE A 138 -7.43 0.90 -4.55
C ILE A 138 -6.05 1.53 -4.35
N ASN A 139 -6.02 2.84 -4.12
CA ASN A 139 -4.86 3.49 -3.51
C ASN A 139 -4.80 3.11 -2.03
N ASP A 140 -3.63 2.70 -1.52
CA ASP A 140 -3.46 2.45 -0.09
C ASP A 140 -3.74 3.73 0.71
N LEU A 141 -4.43 3.62 1.86
CA LEU A 141 -4.74 4.76 2.72
C LEU A 141 -3.49 5.32 3.40
N TYR A 142 -2.53 4.44 3.65
CA TYR A 142 -1.27 4.73 4.31
C TYR A 142 -0.07 4.32 3.44
N PRO A 143 0.07 4.95 2.25
CA PRO A 143 1.07 4.52 1.27
C PRO A 143 2.47 4.56 1.87
N LYS A 144 3.28 3.53 1.62
CA LYS A 144 4.65 3.44 2.15
C LYS A 144 5.70 4.00 1.19
N SER A 145 5.30 4.24 -0.05
CA SER A 145 6.15 4.75 -1.13
C SER A 145 5.40 5.75 -2.00
N THR A 146 6.05 6.31 -3.01
CA THR A 146 5.50 7.31 -3.94
C THR A 146 4.22 6.82 -4.62
N VAL A 147 4.18 5.53 -4.96
CA VAL A 147 2.98 4.85 -5.47
C VAL A 147 2.79 3.59 -4.65
N HIS A 148 1.62 3.42 -4.07
CA HIS A 148 1.25 2.22 -3.31
C HIS A 148 -0.23 1.90 -3.52
N THR A 149 -0.50 0.78 -4.16
CA THR A 149 -1.84 0.30 -4.48
C THR A 149 -2.06 -1.09 -3.93
N LEU A 150 -3.32 -1.44 -3.73
CA LEU A 150 -3.75 -2.77 -3.29
C LEU A 150 -4.69 -3.37 -4.33
N LEU A 151 -4.44 -4.61 -4.72
CA LEU A 151 -5.36 -5.43 -5.50
C LEU A 151 -6.14 -6.32 -4.52
N LEU A 152 -7.46 -6.21 -4.54
CA LEU A 152 -8.36 -6.89 -3.64
C LEU A 152 -9.26 -7.86 -4.43
N PRO A 153 -9.18 -9.17 -4.21
CA PRO A 153 -10.13 -10.11 -4.79
C PRO A 153 -11.55 -9.91 -4.20
N ARG A 154 -12.57 -10.13 -5.02
CA ARG A 154 -13.98 -10.11 -4.62
C ARG A 154 -14.53 -11.51 -4.32
N SER A 155 -13.81 -12.54 -4.75
CA SER A 155 -14.16 -13.95 -4.53
C SER A 155 -14.17 -14.34 -3.04
N PRO A 156 -14.78 -15.47 -2.65
CA PRO A 156 -14.75 -16.00 -1.28
C PRO A 156 -13.35 -16.23 -0.73
N GLN A 157 -12.36 -16.57 -1.59
CA GLN A 157 -10.96 -16.78 -1.24
C GLN A 157 -10.32 -15.55 -0.56
N ARG A 158 -10.89 -14.35 -0.75
CA ARG A 158 -10.41 -13.13 -0.07
C ARG A 158 -10.33 -13.23 1.45
N ARG A 159 -11.07 -14.16 2.06
CA ARG A 159 -11.08 -14.36 3.52
C ARG A 159 -10.07 -15.37 4.02
N LEU A 160 -9.39 -16.03 3.10
CA LEU A 160 -8.36 -17.00 3.43
C LEU A 160 -7.01 -16.29 3.65
N HIS A 161 -6.14 -16.96 4.42
CA HIS A 161 -4.75 -16.57 4.49
C HIS A 161 -4.12 -16.72 3.08
N PRO A 162 -3.16 -15.86 2.66
CA PRO A 162 -2.55 -15.95 1.34
C PRO A 162 -2.02 -17.36 1.00
N PHE A 163 -1.47 -18.08 1.97
CA PHE A 163 -0.94 -19.43 1.77
C PHE A 163 -2.03 -20.44 1.37
N ASP A 164 -3.22 -20.33 1.98
CA ASP A 164 -4.33 -21.21 1.71
C ASP A 164 -5.09 -20.77 0.44
N ALA A 165 -5.22 -19.46 0.24
CA ALA A 165 -5.88 -18.92 -0.94
C ALA A 165 -5.15 -19.25 -2.24
N PHE A 166 -3.83 -19.26 -2.22
CA PHE A 166 -2.98 -19.50 -3.40
C PHE A 166 -2.61 -20.98 -3.61
N ASP A 167 -3.11 -21.87 -2.78
CA ASP A 167 -3.13 -23.31 -3.08
C ASP A 167 -4.16 -23.62 -4.19
N ASP A 168 -5.17 -22.75 -4.40
CA ASP A 168 -6.05 -22.76 -5.56
C ASP A 168 -5.31 -22.18 -6.77
N VAL A 169 -4.91 -23.07 -7.68
CA VAL A 169 -4.06 -22.73 -8.84
C VAL A 169 -4.78 -21.84 -9.86
N GLU A 170 -6.09 -22.03 -10.03
CA GLU A 170 -6.90 -21.22 -10.95
C GLU A 170 -7.04 -19.80 -10.40
N PHE A 171 -7.39 -19.68 -9.13
CA PHE A 171 -7.45 -18.39 -8.45
C PHE A 171 -6.10 -17.66 -8.44
N LEU A 172 -4.99 -18.37 -8.19
CA LEU A 172 -3.65 -17.79 -8.26
C LEU A 172 -3.32 -17.28 -9.66
N ALA A 173 -3.72 -18.00 -10.70
CA ALA A 173 -3.51 -17.57 -12.09
C ALA A 173 -4.26 -16.26 -12.39
N GLU A 174 -5.53 -16.15 -11.98
CA GLU A 174 -6.32 -14.93 -12.14
C GLU A 174 -5.69 -13.74 -11.38
N VAL A 175 -5.25 -13.96 -10.15
CA VAL A 175 -4.57 -12.92 -9.34
C VAL A 175 -3.27 -12.47 -10.01
N ARG A 176 -2.49 -13.39 -10.57
CA ARG A 176 -1.24 -13.06 -11.29
C ARG A 176 -1.51 -12.24 -12.56
N GLU A 177 -2.50 -12.60 -13.33
CA GLU A 177 -2.87 -11.88 -14.55
C GLU A 177 -3.29 -10.45 -14.24
N GLU A 178 -4.20 -10.27 -13.29
CA GLU A 178 -4.66 -8.95 -12.88
C GLU A 178 -3.55 -8.13 -12.21
N THR A 179 -2.67 -8.78 -11.42
CA THR A 179 -1.49 -8.15 -10.85
C THR A 179 -0.53 -7.66 -11.94
N ALA A 180 -0.29 -8.44 -12.98
CA ALA A 180 0.56 -8.03 -14.11
C ALA A 180 -0.04 -6.84 -14.87
N ARG A 181 -1.36 -6.82 -15.04
CA ARG A 181 -2.08 -5.68 -15.61
C ARG A 181 -1.93 -4.43 -14.75
N LEU A 182 -2.16 -4.57 -13.46
CA LEU A 182 -1.99 -3.47 -12.50
C LEU A 182 -0.54 -2.96 -12.48
N LYS A 183 0.44 -3.87 -12.46
CA LYS A 183 1.87 -3.51 -12.48
C LYS A 183 2.21 -2.60 -13.65
N ARG A 184 1.74 -2.93 -14.87
CA ARG A 184 1.92 -2.09 -16.06
C ARG A 184 1.27 -0.71 -15.92
N LEU A 185 0.08 -0.64 -15.34
CA LEU A 185 -0.62 0.63 -15.08
C LEU A 185 0.16 1.50 -14.08
N ILE A 186 0.60 0.90 -12.99
CA ILE A 186 1.35 1.61 -11.93
C ILE A 186 2.75 2.03 -12.41
N ALA A 187 3.40 1.24 -13.25
CA ALA A 187 4.66 1.62 -13.90
C ALA A 187 4.51 2.89 -14.74
N LYS A 188 3.41 3.00 -15.51
CA LYS A 188 3.11 4.23 -16.28
C LYS A 188 2.84 5.44 -15.39
N GLU A 189 2.14 5.23 -14.27
CA GLU A 189 1.93 6.31 -13.29
C GLU A 189 3.23 6.73 -12.62
N LEU A 190 4.12 5.79 -12.31
CA LEU A 190 5.44 6.07 -11.77
C LEU A 190 6.31 6.83 -12.80
N GLN A 191 6.29 6.41 -14.07
CA GLN A 191 6.92 7.12 -15.18
C GLN A 191 6.38 8.54 -15.30
N ARG A 192 5.07 8.75 -15.26
CA ARG A 192 4.44 10.06 -15.32
C ARG A 192 4.91 10.98 -14.19
N ARG A 193 5.13 10.44 -12.98
CA ARG A 193 5.61 11.21 -11.82
C ARG A 193 7.10 11.52 -11.87
N CYS A 194 7.90 10.55 -12.28
CA CYS A 194 9.36 10.56 -12.13
C CYS A 194 10.11 10.67 -13.47
N GLY A 195 9.50 10.32 -14.61
CA GLY A 195 10.16 10.23 -15.91
C GLY A 195 10.89 11.51 -16.33
N ARG A 196 10.30 12.68 -16.04
CA ARG A 196 10.94 13.98 -16.33
C ARG A 196 12.30 14.19 -15.64
N PHE A 197 12.63 13.39 -14.63
CA PHE A 197 13.92 13.47 -13.93
C PHE A 197 14.89 12.39 -14.42
N SER A 198 14.38 11.31 -15.05
CA SER A 198 15.16 10.16 -15.48
C SER A 198 15.98 10.48 -16.72
N ALA A 199 17.27 10.16 -16.67
CA ALA A 199 18.15 10.27 -17.83
C ALA A 199 17.72 9.35 -18.97
N GLN A 200 17.16 8.19 -18.65
CA GLN A 200 16.70 7.21 -19.64
C GLN A 200 15.39 7.64 -20.33
N ASP A 201 14.55 8.46 -19.67
CA ASP A 201 13.31 8.98 -20.24
C ASP A 201 13.51 10.33 -20.98
N LYS A 202 14.71 10.92 -20.94
CA LYS A 202 14.98 12.28 -21.45
C LYS A 202 14.49 12.50 -22.88
N LEU A 203 14.81 11.59 -23.80
CA LEU A 203 14.37 11.71 -25.20
C LEU A 203 12.84 11.64 -25.31
N ARG A 204 12.21 10.72 -24.59
CA ARG A 204 10.75 10.57 -24.53
C ARG A 204 10.09 11.87 -24.03
N GLU A 205 10.60 12.43 -22.94
CA GLU A 205 10.07 13.66 -22.35
C GLU A 205 10.24 14.86 -23.30
N SER A 206 11.41 14.97 -24.00
CA SER A 206 11.65 16.03 -24.97
C SER A 206 10.68 15.95 -26.16
N ILE A 207 10.33 14.74 -26.62
CA ILE A 207 9.31 14.55 -27.66
C ILE A 207 7.92 14.96 -27.14
N LEU A 208 7.55 14.51 -25.96
CA LEU A 208 6.24 14.83 -25.34
C LEU A 208 6.08 16.33 -25.05
N ASN A 209 7.17 17.05 -24.79
CA ASN A 209 7.19 18.50 -24.58
C ASN A 209 7.24 19.29 -25.89
N GLY A 210 7.36 18.61 -27.04
CA GLY A 210 7.49 19.28 -28.36
C GLY A 210 8.87 19.92 -28.62
N GLU A 211 9.90 19.56 -27.85
CA GLU A 211 11.27 20.02 -28.00
C GLU A 211 12.02 19.30 -29.13
N VAL A 212 11.56 18.08 -29.46
CA VAL A 212 12.10 17.25 -30.54
C VAL A 212 10.95 16.86 -31.46
N GLU A 213 11.13 17.06 -32.76
CA GLU A 213 10.19 16.59 -33.77
C GLU A 213 10.15 15.06 -33.78
N TRP A 214 8.95 14.48 -33.88
CA TRP A 214 8.74 13.04 -33.90
C TRP A 214 7.71 12.70 -34.97
N GLU A 215 7.98 11.64 -35.72
CA GLU A 215 7.09 11.20 -36.80
C GLU A 215 5.77 10.64 -36.25
N ASP A 216 4.65 11.15 -36.76
CA ASP A 216 3.31 10.70 -36.36
C ASP A 216 3.14 9.20 -36.56
N GLY A 217 2.60 8.51 -35.54
CA GLY A 217 2.41 7.08 -35.56
C GLY A 217 3.64 6.24 -35.17
N THR A 218 4.81 6.85 -35.03
CA THR A 218 6.00 6.16 -34.53
C THR A 218 5.91 5.98 -33.00
N PRO A 219 6.12 4.75 -32.47
CA PRO A 219 6.10 4.52 -31.01
C PRO A 219 7.15 5.38 -30.30
N LEU A 220 6.75 6.02 -29.21
CA LEU A 220 7.68 6.78 -28.37
C LEU A 220 8.79 5.88 -27.80
N PRO A 221 10.00 6.41 -27.57
CA PRO A 221 11.07 5.69 -26.89
C PRO A 221 10.58 5.06 -25.59
N VAL A 222 10.98 3.81 -25.32
CA VAL A 222 10.52 3.07 -24.14
C VAL A 222 10.97 3.75 -22.83
N GLY A 223 12.18 4.31 -22.82
CA GLY A 223 12.77 4.90 -21.62
C GLY A 223 13.15 3.85 -20.56
N ARG A 224 13.10 4.26 -19.30
CA ARG A 224 13.40 3.42 -18.14
C ARG A 224 12.33 2.33 -17.98
N ASP A 225 12.77 1.13 -17.59
CA ASP A 225 11.87 0.03 -17.26
C ASP A 225 11.26 0.23 -15.85
N TRP A 226 10.21 1.02 -15.80
CA TRP A 226 9.52 1.36 -14.56
C TRP A 226 8.79 0.18 -13.91
N GLU A 227 8.56 -0.93 -14.64
CA GLU A 227 8.00 -2.14 -14.04
C GLU A 227 8.99 -2.83 -13.10
N LYS A 228 10.31 -2.74 -13.37
CA LYS A 228 11.35 -3.24 -12.47
C LYS A 228 11.49 -2.43 -11.18
N GLU A 229 10.97 -1.22 -11.18
CA GLU A 229 10.98 -0.33 -10.02
C GLU A 229 9.81 -0.57 -9.06
N LEU A 230 8.98 -1.58 -9.34
CA LEU A 230 7.85 -1.94 -8.51
C LEU A 230 8.11 -3.22 -7.72
N LEU A 231 7.72 -3.20 -6.46
CA LEU A 231 7.57 -4.37 -5.62
C LEU A 231 6.14 -4.88 -5.75
N VAL A 232 6.00 -6.19 -5.83
CA VAL A 232 4.70 -6.88 -5.90
C VAL A 232 4.70 -8.01 -4.90
N GLY A 233 3.64 -8.17 -4.13
CA GLY A 233 3.57 -9.32 -3.21
C GLY A 233 2.50 -9.19 -2.15
N VAL A 234 2.45 -10.21 -1.31
CA VAL A 234 1.60 -10.28 -0.12
C VAL A 234 2.47 -10.40 1.13
N HIS A 235 1.99 -9.89 2.24
CA HIS A 235 2.67 -10.09 3.51
C HIS A 235 2.53 -11.54 3.99
N ALA A 236 3.61 -12.13 4.50
CA ALA A 236 3.60 -13.46 5.09
C ALA A 236 2.62 -13.59 6.28
N HIS A 237 2.33 -12.49 6.95
CA HIS A 237 1.28 -12.36 7.97
C HIS A 237 0.55 -11.03 7.79
N PRO A 238 -0.60 -11.02 7.07
CA PRO A 238 -1.33 -9.79 6.80
C PRO A 238 -1.91 -9.18 8.07
N SER A 239 -1.86 -7.87 8.20
CA SER A 239 -2.52 -7.13 9.28
C SER A 239 -4.03 -6.98 9.07
N MET A 240 -4.50 -7.10 7.82
CA MET A 240 -5.91 -7.05 7.43
C MET A 240 -6.45 -8.46 7.15
N ASN A 241 -7.75 -8.66 7.40
CA ASN A 241 -8.40 -9.96 7.23
C ASN A 241 -8.73 -10.31 5.77
N ASP A 242 -8.86 -9.31 4.90
CA ASP A 242 -9.08 -9.55 3.48
C ASP A 242 -7.73 -9.68 2.77
N LEU A 243 -7.61 -10.69 1.92
CA LEU A 243 -6.45 -10.89 1.05
C LEU A 243 -6.24 -9.65 0.19
N HIS A 244 -5.00 -9.18 0.14
CA HIS A 244 -4.62 -8.04 -0.67
C HIS A 244 -3.19 -8.21 -1.19
N VAL A 245 -3.01 -7.91 -2.47
CA VAL A 245 -1.68 -7.86 -3.10
C VAL A 245 -1.22 -6.43 -3.14
N HIS A 246 -0.04 -6.16 -2.59
CA HIS A 246 0.63 -4.87 -2.67
C HIS A 246 1.30 -4.72 -4.04
N VAL A 247 1.09 -3.57 -4.68
CA VAL A 247 1.87 -3.10 -5.84
C VAL A 247 2.34 -1.69 -5.55
N LEU A 248 3.65 -1.52 -5.34
CA LEU A 248 4.21 -0.26 -4.85
C LEU A 248 5.60 0.00 -5.42
N SER A 249 5.99 1.28 -5.51
CA SER A 249 7.36 1.65 -5.85
C SER A 249 8.31 1.37 -4.68
N ARG A 250 9.58 1.03 -5.01
CA ARG A 250 10.55 0.61 -3.99
C ARG A 250 11.23 1.75 -3.22
N ASP A 251 10.83 3.00 -3.47
CA ASP A 251 11.48 4.18 -2.89
C ASP A 251 11.30 4.35 -1.36
N MET A 252 10.21 3.87 -0.80
CA MET A 252 9.90 3.89 0.66
C MET A 252 9.97 5.28 1.32
N VAL A 253 9.71 6.37 0.59
CA VAL A 253 9.89 7.75 1.09
C VAL A 253 8.61 8.41 1.63
N SER A 254 7.52 7.69 1.71
CA SER A 254 6.24 8.23 2.18
C SER A 254 6.30 8.71 3.64
N GLU A 255 5.46 9.70 3.97
CA GLU A 255 5.25 10.15 5.35
C GLU A 255 4.68 9.03 6.26
N TYR A 256 3.93 8.07 5.66
CA TYR A 256 3.38 6.90 6.35
C TYR A 256 4.41 5.77 6.53
N MET A 257 5.64 5.93 6.04
CA MET A 257 6.78 5.10 6.42
C MET A 257 7.28 5.57 7.79
N ARG A 258 6.66 5.12 8.87
CA ARG A 258 6.84 5.68 10.22
C ARG A 258 7.77 4.89 11.12
N GLY A 259 8.08 3.65 10.78
CA GLY A 259 8.85 2.80 11.69
C GLY A 259 9.64 1.70 11.02
N ARG A 260 10.51 1.09 11.82
CA ARG A 260 11.37 -0.02 11.42
C ARG A 260 10.57 -1.18 10.83
N LYS A 261 9.48 -1.60 11.49
CA LYS A 261 8.65 -2.71 11.03
C LYS A 261 8.00 -2.42 9.67
N HIS A 262 7.53 -1.18 9.43
CA HIS A 262 7.00 -0.79 8.13
C HIS A 262 8.03 -0.95 7.01
N TYR A 263 9.29 -0.55 7.26
CA TYR A 263 10.34 -0.69 6.27
C TYR A 263 10.67 -2.16 6.02
N GLN A 264 10.86 -2.93 7.08
CA GLN A 264 11.23 -4.33 6.99
C GLN A 264 10.13 -5.21 6.40
N SER A 265 8.84 -4.85 6.58
CA SER A 265 7.74 -5.62 5.98
C SER A 265 7.75 -5.59 4.45
N PHE A 266 8.39 -4.61 3.83
CA PHE A 266 8.54 -4.50 2.37
C PHE A 266 9.96 -4.78 1.86
N ASN A 267 10.97 -4.77 2.74
CA ASN A 267 12.39 -4.93 2.37
C ASN A 267 13.02 -6.19 2.96
N THR A 268 12.21 -7.17 3.35
CA THR A 268 12.63 -8.51 3.76
C THR A 268 11.72 -9.55 3.09
N PRO A 269 12.04 -10.86 3.17
CA PRO A 269 11.18 -11.92 2.68
C PRO A 269 9.80 -12.01 3.39
N PHE A 270 9.46 -11.06 4.26
CA PHE A 270 8.13 -10.90 4.81
C PHE A 270 7.12 -10.44 3.74
N LEU A 271 7.56 -9.66 2.74
CA LEU A 271 6.83 -9.46 1.48
C LEU A 271 7.20 -10.61 0.55
N ILE A 272 6.24 -11.46 0.25
CA ILE A 272 6.40 -12.62 -0.61
C ILE A 272 5.89 -12.25 -2.00
N ASP A 273 6.76 -12.36 -3.00
CA ASP A 273 6.36 -12.11 -4.40
C ASP A 273 5.27 -13.08 -4.82
N ILE A 274 4.26 -12.58 -5.54
CA ILE A 274 3.17 -13.41 -6.05
C ILE A 274 3.66 -14.49 -7.01
N ALA A 275 4.82 -14.31 -7.64
CA ALA A 275 5.45 -15.28 -8.50
C ALA A 275 5.99 -16.51 -7.74
N ASP A 276 6.30 -16.36 -6.45
CA ASP A 276 6.85 -17.47 -5.63
C ASP A 276 5.80 -18.50 -5.22
N PHE A 277 4.50 -18.15 -5.31
CA PHE A 277 3.42 -19.06 -4.92
C PHE A 277 3.16 -20.14 -6.00
N PRO A 278 2.62 -21.31 -5.62
CA PRO A 278 2.40 -21.76 -4.25
C PRO A 278 3.71 -22.06 -3.52
N LEU A 279 3.77 -21.72 -2.24
CA LEU A 279 4.94 -21.99 -1.43
C LEU A 279 5.01 -23.46 -1.00
N ALA A 280 6.21 -24.05 -0.96
CA ALA A 280 6.42 -25.36 -0.38
C ALA A 280 5.95 -25.40 1.10
N ALA A 281 5.53 -26.56 1.57
CA ALA A 281 4.99 -26.71 2.93
C ALA A 281 6.01 -26.37 4.04
N ASP A 282 7.29 -26.58 3.76
CA ASP A 282 8.43 -26.32 4.64
C ASP A 282 9.09 -24.94 4.40
N ASP A 283 8.55 -24.11 3.49
CA ASP A 283 9.08 -22.77 3.24
C ASP A 283 9.11 -21.94 4.54
N PRO A 284 10.28 -21.40 4.94
CA PRO A 284 10.41 -20.65 6.19
C PRO A 284 9.53 -19.41 6.26
N ARG A 285 9.11 -18.86 5.12
CA ARG A 285 8.20 -17.69 5.04
C ARG A 285 6.79 -18.01 5.51
N ARG A 286 6.40 -19.31 5.56
CA ARG A 286 5.14 -19.74 6.18
C ARG A 286 5.11 -19.57 7.71
N LYS A 287 6.29 -19.36 8.33
CA LYS A 287 6.44 -19.14 9.77
C LYS A 287 7.20 -17.85 10.07
N PRO A 288 6.64 -16.67 9.72
CA PRO A 288 7.36 -15.40 9.79
C PRO A 288 7.84 -15.03 11.21
N GLY A 289 7.13 -15.48 12.26
CA GLY A 289 7.52 -15.27 13.64
C GLY A 289 8.84 -15.94 14.04
N HIS A 290 9.27 -16.97 13.32
CA HIS A 290 10.54 -17.68 13.55
C HIS A 290 11.65 -17.25 12.59
N SER A 291 11.36 -16.39 11.64
CA SER A 291 12.29 -16.04 10.54
C SER A 291 13.17 -14.84 10.83
N GLY A 292 12.99 -14.16 11.96
CA GLY A 292 13.78 -13.00 12.37
C GLY A 292 13.75 -11.83 11.38
N PHE A 293 12.69 -11.66 10.59
CA PHE A 293 12.61 -10.63 9.55
C PHE A 293 12.67 -9.21 10.12
N PHE A 294 12.12 -9.00 11.32
CA PHE A 294 12.04 -7.69 11.96
C PHE A 294 13.20 -7.40 12.92
N GLU A 295 14.05 -8.40 13.21
CA GLU A 295 15.24 -8.29 14.07
C GLU A 295 16.48 -7.89 13.27
N ARG A 296 16.45 -8.02 11.94
CA ARG A 296 17.57 -7.69 11.05
C ARG A 296 17.90 -6.21 11.09
N ASP A 297 19.18 -5.89 10.91
CA ASP A 297 19.60 -4.50 10.73
C ASP A 297 18.87 -3.84 9.56
N LEU A 298 18.57 -2.55 9.71
CA LEU A 298 18.02 -1.73 8.65
C LEU A 298 19.11 -1.45 7.61
N GLN A 299 18.88 -1.87 6.38
CA GLN A 299 19.77 -1.62 5.24
C GLN A 299 19.01 -0.86 4.16
N CYS A 300 19.69 0.11 3.52
CA CYS A 300 19.11 0.79 2.37
C CYS A 300 18.88 -0.19 1.22
N TRP A 301 17.70 -0.22 0.64
CA TRP A 301 17.35 -1.11 -0.45
C TRP A 301 18.19 -0.86 -1.72
N ARG A 302 18.66 0.39 -1.92
CA ARG A 302 19.41 0.78 -3.13
C ARG A 302 20.92 0.60 -2.96
N CYS A 303 21.54 1.24 -1.97
CA CYS A 303 22.99 1.23 -1.80
C CYS A 303 23.51 0.20 -0.77
N GLY A 304 22.62 -0.50 -0.06
CA GLY A 304 23.00 -1.52 0.93
C GLY A 304 23.57 -0.98 2.25
N LYS A 305 23.67 0.35 2.42
CA LYS A 305 24.21 0.97 3.64
C LYS A 305 23.44 0.51 4.88
N ASN A 306 24.18 0.02 5.88
CA ASN A 306 23.60 -0.47 7.13
C ASN A 306 23.39 0.67 8.14
N PHE A 307 22.23 0.72 8.75
CA PHE A 307 21.79 1.70 9.75
C PHE A 307 21.52 1.07 11.13
N GLY A 308 21.73 -0.25 11.29
CA GLY A 308 21.37 -0.98 12.51
C GLY A 308 19.91 -0.75 12.89
N ASN A 309 19.65 -0.21 14.08
CA ASN A 309 18.30 0.13 14.55
C ASN A 309 17.89 1.59 14.31
N GLN A 310 18.68 2.38 13.57
CA GLN A 310 18.52 3.82 13.50
C GLN A 310 17.55 4.22 12.36
N PHE A 311 16.26 3.90 12.52
CA PHE A 311 15.24 4.16 11.49
C PHE A 311 15.18 5.63 11.05
N LYS A 312 15.32 6.59 11.96
CA LYS A 312 15.31 8.02 11.60
C LYS A 312 16.43 8.38 10.63
N LYS A 313 17.63 7.80 10.82
CA LYS A 313 18.76 8.02 9.90
C LYS A 313 18.54 7.34 8.56
N LEU A 314 18.01 6.11 8.56
CA LEU A 314 17.59 5.46 7.32
C LEU A 314 16.57 6.31 6.56
N LYS A 315 15.54 6.84 7.22
CA LYS A 315 14.49 7.64 6.55
C LYS A 315 15.06 8.90 5.88
N VAL A 316 15.99 9.59 6.51
CA VAL A 316 16.70 10.74 5.89
C VAL A 316 17.47 10.27 4.66
N HIS A 317 18.25 9.21 4.79
CA HIS A 317 19.03 8.64 3.68
C HIS A 317 18.15 8.15 2.52
N LEU A 318 16.99 7.54 2.79
CA LEU A 318 16.06 7.14 1.74
C LEU A 318 15.55 8.35 0.93
N SER A 319 15.38 9.51 1.57
CA SER A 319 14.99 10.73 0.84
C SER A 319 16.11 11.23 -0.07
N GLU A 320 17.38 11.11 0.35
CA GLU A 320 18.56 11.43 -0.47
C GLU A 320 18.68 10.45 -1.65
N GLU A 321 18.57 9.15 -1.38
CA GLU A 321 18.61 8.11 -2.41
C GLU A 321 17.46 8.22 -3.41
N PHE A 322 16.29 8.67 -2.99
CA PHE A 322 15.15 8.91 -3.88
C PHE A 322 15.45 9.99 -4.91
N GLU A 323 16.11 11.08 -4.51
CA GLU A 323 16.50 12.14 -5.44
C GLU A 323 17.50 11.64 -6.50
N GLU A 324 18.43 10.73 -6.12
CA GLU A 324 19.36 10.13 -7.06
C GLU A 324 18.69 9.03 -7.93
N TRP A 325 17.86 8.18 -7.32
CA TRP A 325 17.12 7.14 -8.03
C TRP A 325 16.21 7.69 -9.13
N LYS A 326 15.57 8.84 -8.91
CA LYS A 326 14.74 9.48 -9.95
C LYS A 326 15.52 9.88 -11.18
N LYS A 327 16.83 10.12 -11.06
CA LYS A 327 17.68 10.59 -12.16
C LYS A 327 18.19 9.47 -13.07
N GLU A 328 18.15 8.22 -12.62
CA GLU A 328 18.51 7.05 -13.43
C GLU A 328 17.58 6.92 -14.64
#